data_0c61fe12dce28b057a9ea831999999c5
#
_entry.id   0c61fe12dce28b057a9ea831999999c5
#
_cell.length_a   1.000
_cell.length_b   1.000
_cell.length_c   1.000
_cell.angle_alpha   90.00
_cell.angle_beta   90.00
_cell.angle_gamma   90.00
#
_symmetry.space_group_name_H-M   'P 1'
#
loop_
_entity.id
_entity.type
_entity.pdbx_description
1 polymer ?
#
loop_
_entity_poly.entity_id
_entity_poly.type
_entity_poly.pdbx_seq_one_letter_code
_entity_poly.pdbx_strand_id
1 'polypeptide(L)'
;MFNPLKIPEMLAQANQMQEEIQRKLDQTIVEGTSGAGAVTATMNGKKQLLKLHIDPAAVVSLGGSQPDVEMLEDLVIAAVNEAGRKADDAIQSNVQGMLGGLKISGLNIPGLT
;
A
#
# COMPACT_ATOMS: atom_id res chain seq x y z
N MET A 1 35.61 7.88 8.54
CA MET A 1 36.59 6.79 8.31
C MET A 1 35.91 5.44 8.50
N PHE A 2 36.06 4.56 7.55
CA PHE A 2 35.45 3.23 7.57
C PHE A 2 36.11 2.36 8.64
N ASN A 3 35.32 1.85 9.57
CA ASN A 3 35.81 0.99 10.64
C ASN A 3 35.23 -0.43 10.44
N PRO A 4 36.05 -1.42 10.06
CA PRO A 4 35.56 -2.78 9.82
C PRO A 4 34.93 -3.42 11.05
N LEU A 5 35.31 -2.99 12.24
CA LEU A 5 34.75 -3.54 13.49
C LEU A 5 33.29 -3.14 13.72
N LYS A 6 32.80 -2.12 12.99
CA LYS A 6 31.40 -1.66 13.07
C LYS A 6 30.51 -2.29 12.02
N ILE A 7 31.04 -3.11 11.12
CA ILE A 7 30.23 -3.76 10.06
C ILE A 7 29.11 -4.60 10.65
N PRO A 8 29.33 -5.45 11.69
CA PRO A 8 28.24 -6.22 12.28
C PRO A 8 27.13 -5.34 12.87
N GLU A 9 27.49 -4.21 13.50
CA GLU A 9 26.50 -3.27 14.02
C GLU A 9 25.69 -2.62 12.91
N MET A 10 26.35 -2.25 11.80
CA MET A 10 25.68 -1.66 10.65
C MET A 10 24.72 -2.65 10.00
N LEU A 11 25.12 -3.92 9.90
CA LEU A 11 24.27 -4.98 9.36
C LEU A 11 23.05 -5.22 10.27
N ALA A 12 23.26 -5.22 11.58
CA ALA A 12 22.19 -5.38 12.56
C ALA A 12 21.18 -4.23 12.45
N GLN A 13 21.65 -2.99 12.29
CA GLN A 13 20.79 -1.83 12.12
C GLN A 13 20.00 -1.91 10.80
N ALA A 14 20.66 -2.33 9.72
CA ALA A 14 19.99 -2.49 8.43
C ALA A 14 18.90 -3.55 8.51
N ASN A 15 19.16 -4.66 9.20
CA ASN A 15 18.18 -5.71 9.40
C ASN A 15 17.00 -5.22 10.22
N GLN A 16 17.25 -4.43 11.28
CA GLN A 16 16.18 -3.86 12.09
C GLN A 16 15.32 -2.89 11.29
N MET A 17 15.94 -2.06 10.47
CA MET A 17 15.19 -1.16 9.60
C MET A 17 14.32 -1.93 8.61
N GLN A 18 14.85 -3.00 8.05
CA GLN A 18 14.11 -3.84 7.11
C GLN A 18 12.91 -4.48 7.79
N GLU A 19 13.08 -4.98 9.02
CA GLU A 19 11.98 -5.54 9.81
C GLU A 19 10.92 -4.50 10.13
N GLU A 20 11.31 -3.27 10.47
CA GLU A 20 10.38 -2.18 10.73
C GLU A 20 9.58 -1.80 9.48
N ILE A 21 10.24 -1.76 8.32
CA ILE A 21 9.57 -1.50 7.06
C ILE A 21 8.53 -2.56 6.79
N GLN A 22 8.90 -3.84 6.93
CA GLN A 22 7.97 -4.94 6.71
C GLN A 22 6.78 -4.86 7.65
N ARG A 23 7.02 -4.54 8.93
CA ARG A 23 5.96 -4.39 9.91
C ARG A 23 5.02 -3.25 9.57
N LYS A 24 5.56 -2.10 9.18
CA LYS A 24 4.76 -0.95 8.77
C LYS A 24 3.92 -1.26 7.55
N LEU A 25 4.48 -1.98 6.58
CA LEU A 25 3.75 -2.38 5.39
C LEU A 25 2.60 -3.34 5.72
N ASP A 26 2.85 -4.30 6.63
CA ASP A 26 1.81 -5.23 7.09
C ASP A 26 0.68 -4.50 7.81
N GLN A 27 0.99 -3.46 8.57
CA GLN A 27 0.02 -2.70 9.34
C GLN A 27 -0.68 -1.61 8.53
N THR A 28 -0.16 -1.28 7.36
CA THR A 28 -0.75 -0.28 6.48
C THR A 28 -1.93 -0.89 5.76
N ILE A 29 -3.13 -0.35 5.99
CA ILE A 29 -4.36 -0.85 5.40
C ILE A 29 -4.96 0.25 4.54
N VAL A 30 -5.27 -0.08 3.30
CA VAL A 30 -5.90 0.83 2.36
C VAL A 30 -7.13 0.17 1.75
N GLU A 31 -8.07 0.99 1.29
CA GLU A 31 -9.27 0.51 0.64
C GLU A 31 -9.45 1.18 -0.71
N GLY A 32 -9.81 0.39 -1.71
CA GLY A 32 -10.24 0.88 -3.01
C GLY A 32 -11.69 0.52 -3.24
N THR A 33 -12.44 1.42 -3.84
CA THR A 33 -13.86 1.21 -4.10
C THR A 33 -14.18 1.43 -5.58
N SER A 34 -15.28 0.83 -6.02
CA SER A 34 -15.82 1.06 -7.35
C SER A 34 -17.34 0.96 -7.32
N GLY A 35 -17.98 1.49 -8.37
CA GLY A 35 -19.43 1.42 -8.49
C GLY A 35 -20.15 2.13 -7.36
N ALA A 36 -19.67 3.30 -6.93
CA ALA A 36 -20.23 4.06 -5.83
C ALA A 36 -20.32 3.26 -4.53
N GLY A 37 -19.30 2.44 -4.26
CA GLY A 37 -19.23 1.62 -3.05
C GLY A 37 -19.78 0.21 -3.22
N ALA A 38 -20.17 -0.17 -4.43
CA ALA A 38 -20.68 -1.52 -4.67
C ALA A 38 -19.63 -2.60 -4.39
N VAL A 39 -18.36 -2.30 -4.68
CA VAL A 39 -17.25 -3.21 -4.42
C VAL A 39 -16.18 -2.45 -3.66
N THR A 40 -15.69 -3.05 -2.58
CA THR A 40 -14.59 -2.52 -1.77
C THR A 40 -13.51 -3.56 -1.64
N ALA A 41 -12.29 -3.21 -2.02
CA ALA A 41 -11.12 -4.05 -1.86
C ALA A 41 -10.24 -3.49 -0.75
N THR A 42 -9.83 -4.34 0.18
CA THR A 42 -8.96 -3.97 1.29
C THR A 42 -7.59 -4.60 1.06
N MET A 43 -6.55 -3.80 1.14
CA MET A 43 -5.19 -4.22 0.80
C MET A 43 -4.22 -3.70 1.85
N ASN A 44 -3.11 -4.43 2.07
CA ASN A 44 -2.05 -3.94 2.93
C ASN A 44 -0.98 -3.21 2.11
N GLY A 45 0.04 -2.68 2.79
CA GLY A 45 1.13 -1.97 2.13
C GLY A 45 2.01 -2.85 1.25
N LYS A 46 1.94 -4.16 1.39
CA LYS A 46 2.63 -5.11 0.51
C LYS A 46 1.83 -5.44 -0.74
N LYS A 47 0.70 -4.77 -0.93
CA LYS A 47 -0.22 -4.97 -2.05
C LYS A 47 -0.86 -6.35 -2.04
N GLN A 48 -1.03 -6.92 -0.84
CA GLN A 48 -1.78 -8.15 -0.68
C GLN A 48 -3.25 -7.81 -0.48
N LEU A 49 -4.11 -8.46 -1.24
CA LEU A 49 -5.55 -8.30 -1.08
C LEU A 49 -5.99 -9.08 0.14
N LEU A 50 -6.50 -8.37 1.15
CA LEU A 50 -6.90 -8.98 2.43
C LEU A 50 -8.37 -9.29 2.47
N LYS A 51 -9.20 -8.46 1.84
CA LYS A 51 -10.64 -8.60 1.88
C LYS A 51 -11.24 -8.00 0.63
N LEU A 52 -12.29 -8.64 0.16
CA LEU A 52 -13.10 -8.11 -0.92
C LEU A 52 -14.55 -8.13 -0.43
N HIS A 53 -15.18 -6.96 -0.43
CA HIS A 53 -16.58 -6.84 -0.04
C HIS A 53 -17.40 -6.40 -1.24
N ILE A 54 -18.47 -7.13 -1.51
CA ILE A 54 -19.41 -6.84 -2.57
C ILE A 54 -20.76 -6.57 -1.91
N ASP A 55 -21.31 -5.38 -2.15
CA ASP A 55 -22.64 -5.04 -1.66
C ASP A 55 -23.67 -5.54 -2.66
N PRO A 56 -24.45 -6.58 -2.33
CA PRO A 56 -25.39 -7.16 -3.29
C PRO A 56 -26.45 -6.16 -3.74
N ALA A 57 -26.93 -5.33 -2.84
CA ALA A 57 -27.96 -4.34 -3.16
C ALA A 57 -27.46 -3.31 -4.16
N ALA A 58 -26.22 -2.82 -3.96
CA ALA A 58 -25.62 -1.85 -4.86
C ALA A 58 -25.34 -2.45 -6.22
N VAL A 59 -24.87 -3.70 -6.27
CA VAL A 59 -24.64 -4.40 -7.55
C VAL A 59 -25.91 -4.58 -8.33
N VAL A 60 -27.00 -4.99 -7.66
CA VAL A 60 -28.32 -5.13 -8.30
C VAL A 60 -28.79 -3.79 -8.84
N SER A 61 -28.61 -2.73 -8.07
CA SER A 61 -28.99 -1.35 -8.46
C SER A 61 -28.25 -0.90 -9.72
N LEU A 62 -26.96 -1.28 -9.85
CA LEU A 62 -26.17 -0.91 -11.01
C LEU A 62 -26.45 -1.78 -12.24
N GLY A 63 -26.73 -3.06 -12.02
CA GLY A 63 -26.94 -4.03 -13.10
C GLY A 63 -28.39 -4.18 -13.57
N GLY A 64 -29.34 -3.48 -12.93
CA GLY A 64 -30.74 -3.60 -13.26
C GLY A 64 -31.35 -4.92 -12.75
N SER A 65 -32.31 -5.47 -13.50
CA SER A 65 -33.04 -6.65 -13.06
C SER A 65 -32.30 -7.98 -13.21
N GLN A 66 -31.16 -7.98 -13.90
CA GLN A 66 -30.34 -9.20 -14.07
C GLN A 66 -28.91 -8.94 -13.64
N PRO A 67 -28.34 -9.85 -12.82
CA PRO A 67 -26.92 -9.73 -12.45
C PRO A 67 -26.06 -9.83 -13.70
N ASP A 68 -25.24 -8.83 -13.93
CA ASP A 68 -24.26 -8.82 -15.00
C ASP A 68 -22.91 -9.21 -14.40
N VAL A 69 -22.51 -10.46 -14.63
CA VAL A 69 -21.25 -10.99 -14.10
C VAL A 69 -20.05 -10.21 -14.66
N GLU A 70 -20.12 -9.86 -15.94
CA GLU A 70 -19.05 -9.09 -16.59
C GLU A 70 -18.88 -7.70 -15.94
N MET A 71 -20.00 -7.03 -15.66
CA MET A 71 -19.98 -5.77 -14.93
C MET A 71 -19.37 -5.95 -13.54
N LEU A 72 -19.73 -7.01 -12.82
CA LEU A 72 -19.18 -7.29 -11.50
C LEU A 72 -17.69 -7.55 -11.57
N GLU A 73 -17.23 -8.30 -12.56
CA GLU A 73 -15.79 -8.52 -12.76
C GLU A 73 -15.04 -7.20 -12.97
N ASP A 74 -15.59 -6.33 -13.81
CA ASP A 74 -15.00 -5.01 -14.05
C ASP A 74 -14.96 -4.16 -12.79
N LEU A 75 -16.00 -4.19 -11.98
CA LEU A 75 -16.03 -3.46 -10.70
C LEU A 75 -14.98 -3.99 -9.73
N VAL A 76 -14.79 -5.30 -9.67
CA VAL A 76 -13.77 -5.93 -8.82
C VAL A 76 -12.38 -5.48 -9.26
N ILE A 77 -12.11 -5.52 -10.55
CA ILE A 77 -10.82 -5.09 -11.11
C ILE A 77 -10.57 -3.63 -10.76
N ALA A 78 -11.56 -2.77 -10.93
CA ALA A 78 -11.41 -1.35 -10.64
C ALA A 78 -11.12 -1.10 -9.15
N ALA A 79 -11.83 -1.79 -8.25
CA ALA A 79 -11.64 -1.64 -6.82
C ALA A 79 -10.25 -2.12 -6.38
N VAL A 80 -9.81 -3.26 -6.89
CA VAL A 80 -8.48 -3.81 -6.58
C VAL A 80 -7.38 -2.90 -7.09
N ASN A 81 -7.52 -2.39 -8.30
CA ASN A 81 -6.52 -1.48 -8.88
C ASN A 81 -6.45 -0.17 -8.12
N GLU A 82 -7.59 0.36 -7.67
CA GLU A 82 -7.60 1.56 -6.84
C GLU A 82 -6.90 1.32 -5.50
N ALA A 83 -7.19 0.18 -4.86
CA ALA A 83 -6.50 -0.20 -3.62
C ALA A 83 -4.99 -0.32 -3.84
N GLY A 84 -4.57 -0.87 -4.97
CA GLY A 84 -3.16 -0.98 -5.33
C GLY A 84 -2.47 0.38 -5.46
N ARG A 85 -3.15 1.34 -6.09
CA ARG A 85 -2.61 2.70 -6.19
C ARG A 85 -2.48 3.36 -4.82
N LYS A 86 -3.47 3.18 -3.95
CA LYS A 86 -3.43 3.70 -2.59
C LYS A 86 -2.33 3.04 -1.76
N ALA A 87 -2.11 1.74 -1.96
CA ALA A 87 -1.01 1.03 -1.31
C ALA A 87 0.34 1.60 -1.76
N ASP A 88 0.51 1.84 -3.05
CA ASP A 88 1.74 2.46 -3.57
C ASP A 88 1.96 3.84 -2.97
N ASP A 89 0.91 4.66 -2.89
CA ASP A 89 1.00 6.00 -2.30
C ASP A 89 1.37 5.92 -0.82
N ALA A 90 0.79 4.99 -0.08
CA ALA A 90 1.09 4.80 1.34
C ALA A 90 2.53 4.33 1.55
N ILE A 91 3.02 3.43 0.70
CA ILE A 91 4.41 2.97 0.74
C ILE A 91 5.35 4.15 0.49
N GLN A 92 5.06 4.94 -0.53
CA GLN A 92 5.88 6.10 -0.86
C GLN A 92 5.92 7.11 0.27
N SER A 93 4.79 7.39 0.90
CA SER A 93 4.70 8.29 2.05
C SER A 93 5.51 7.76 3.23
N ASN A 94 5.43 6.46 3.51
CA ASN A 94 6.18 5.84 4.59
C ASN A 94 7.69 5.90 4.34
N VAL A 95 8.11 5.63 3.10
CA VAL A 95 9.53 5.71 2.72
C VAL A 95 10.04 7.13 2.85
N GLN A 96 9.27 8.12 2.38
CA GLN A 96 9.64 9.53 2.50
C GLN A 96 9.75 9.95 3.97
N GLY A 97 8.83 9.51 4.81
CA GLY A 97 8.87 9.77 6.25
C GLY A 97 10.12 9.19 6.90
N MET A 98 10.50 7.98 6.52
CA MET A 98 11.72 7.34 7.01
C MET A 98 12.97 8.05 6.55
N LEU A 99 13.02 8.44 5.27
CA LEU A 99 14.15 9.21 4.74
C LEU A 99 14.24 10.59 5.38
N GLY A 100 13.11 11.20 5.70
CA GLY A 100 13.07 12.44 6.45
C GLY A 100 13.65 12.31 7.84
N GLY A 101 13.39 11.17 8.52
CA GLY A 101 13.97 10.87 9.82
C GLY A 101 15.45 10.58 9.77
N LEU A 102 15.95 10.17 8.61
CA LEU A 102 17.37 9.94 8.36
C LEU A 102 18.08 11.18 7.81
N LYS A 103 17.39 12.31 7.75
CA LYS A 103 17.94 13.53 7.20
C LYS A 103 19.08 14.02 8.09
N ILE A 104 20.28 13.65 7.70
CA ILE A 104 21.49 14.13 8.35
C ILE A 104 21.70 15.56 7.87
N SER A 105 21.92 16.46 8.83
CA SER A 105 22.19 17.86 8.54
C SER A 105 23.31 18.00 7.51
N GLY A 106 23.02 18.63 6.39
CA GLY A 106 23.99 18.86 5.33
C GLY A 106 23.96 17.82 4.21
N LEU A 107 23.15 16.77 4.34
CA LEU A 107 23.05 15.77 3.30
C LEU A 107 21.90 16.15 2.35
N ASN A 108 22.28 16.69 1.22
CA ASN A 108 21.33 17.10 0.19
C ASN A 108 21.35 16.05 -0.91
N ILE A 109 20.29 15.26 -0.99
CA ILE A 109 20.18 14.24 -2.02
C ILE A 109 19.47 14.86 -3.23
N PRO A 110 20.15 14.94 -4.40
CA PRO A 110 19.52 15.49 -5.60
C PRO A 110 18.32 14.64 -6.00
N GLY A 111 17.22 15.31 -6.29
CA GLY A 111 15.99 14.65 -6.72
C GLY A 111 14.97 14.38 -5.61
N LEU A 112 15.33 14.62 -4.35
CA LEU A 112 14.42 14.46 -3.21
C LEU A 112 13.90 15.80 -2.66
N THR A 113 14.30 16.88 -3.29
CA THR A 113 13.84 18.22 -2.93
C THR A 113 12.71 18.68 -3.84
#